data_b3adc6edf7d378f99fb3a2afc12fedd6
#
_entry.id   b3adc6edf7d378f99fb3a2afc12fedd6
#
_cell.length_a   1.000
_cell.length_b   1.000
_cell.length_c   1.000
_cell.angle_alpha   90.00
_cell.angle_beta   90.00
_cell.angle_gamma   90.00
#
_symmetry.space_group_name_H-M   'P 1'
#
loop_
_entity.id
_entity.type
_entity.pdbx_description
1 polymer ?
#
loop_
_entity_poly.entity_id
_entity_poly.type
_entity_poly.pdbx_seq_one_letter_code
_entity_poly.pdbx_strand_id
1 'polypeptide(L)'
;KNSPSIDEDTYTQFAYACKQLGVELESSSIPQTKGRVERLNQTLQSRLPIELRLAGISTIDAANEFLNSYIKEFNEKFALPLNGIKSVFVTQPEIEKINLILAVLCERTVDTGHCLRYSNKYYRMLDSKGHQIHYRKGTKVMFIRAFNGRQYCCVNDKDIYALEEIPERETKSKNIDIEYTP
;
A
#
# COMPACT_ATOMS: atom_id res chain seq x y z
N LYS A 1 -8.02 17.18 35.68
CA LYS A 1 -7.68 17.19 34.25
C LYS A 1 -7.63 15.73 33.84
N ASN A 2 -8.74 15.22 33.34
CA ASN A 2 -8.83 13.85 32.81
C ASN A 2 -8.05 13.80 31.51
N SER A 3 -7.00 12.99 31.48
CA SER A 3 -6.39 12.54 30.24
C SER A 3 -7.47 11.75 29.49
N PRO A 4 -7.70 11.99 28.19
CA PRO A 4 -8.58 11.13 27.43
C PRO A 4 -8.02 9.72 27.47
N SER A 5 -8.86 8.77 27.83
CA SER A 5 -8.57 7.35 27.72
C SER A 5 -8.16 7.08 26.27
N ILE A 6 -6.95 6.54 26.09
CA ILE A 6 -6.46 6.02 24.81
C ILE A 6 -7.18 4.67 24.57
N ASP A 7 -8.47 4.77 24.36
CA ASP A 7 -9.33 3.64 23.97
C ASP A 7 -10.11 4.07 22.75
N GLU A 8 -9.41 4.02 21.63
CA GLU A 8 -9.99 3.72 20.32
C GLU A 8 -8.83 3.73 19.34
N ASP A 9 -8.32 2.61 19.15
CA ASP A 9 -7.54 1.96 18.11
C ASP A 9 -7.45 2.74 16.79
N THR A 10 -6.68 3.80 16.78
CA THR A 10 -6.19 4.34 15.51
C THR A 10 -5.04 3.46 15.05
N TYR A 11 -5.36 2.25 14.62
CA TYR A 11 -4.36 1.40 13.99
C TYR A 11 -3.74 2.15 12.80
N THR A 12 -2.42 2.18 12.74
CA THR A 12 -1.77 2.54 11.48
C THR A 12 -2.22 1.57 10.39
N GLN A 13 -2.20 1.97 9.12
CA GLN A 13 -2.54 1.08 8.01
C GLN A 13 -1.74 -0.23 8.05
N PHE A 14 -0.49 -0.16 8.49
CA PHE A 14 0.36 -1.32 8.68
C PHE A 14 -0.15 -2.25 9.80
N ALA A 15 -0.47 -1.71 10.97
CA ALA A 15 -0.98 -2.51 12.08
C ALA A 15 -2.33 -3.15 11.75
N TYR A 16 -3.19 -2.44 11.02
CA TYR A 16 -4.44 -2.98 10.49
C TYR A 16 -4.19 -4.17 9.55
N ALA A 17 -3.27 -4.04 8.61
CA ALA A 17 -2.91 -5.12 7.69
C ALA A 17 -2.35 -6.33 8.43
N CYS A 18 -1.46 -6.14 9.40
CA CYS A 18 -0.94 -7.22 10.24
C CYS A 18 -2.08 -7.97 10.95
N LYS A 19 -3.00 -7.25 11.59
CA LYS A 19 -4.16 -7.83 12.28
C LYS A 19 -5.03 -8.66 11.34
N GLN A 20 -5.30 -8.15 10.13
CA GLN A 20 -6.10 -8.86 9.13
C GLN A 20 -5.41 -10.14 8.60
N LEU A 21 -4.09 -10.16 8.60
CA LEU A 21 -3.28 -11.31 8.20
C LEU A 21 -3.01 -12.28 9.36
N GLY A 22 -3.51 -12.00 10.57
CA GLY A 22 -3.24 -12.81 11.75
C GLY A 22 -1.80 -12.70 12.26
N VAL A 23 -1.10 -11.61 11.89
CA VAL A 23 0.26 -11.30 12.34
C VAL A 23 0.18 -10.45 13.59
N GLU A 24 0.73 -10.94 14.68
CA GLU A 24 0.87 -10.18 15.92
C GLU A 24 2.00 -9.15 15.78
N LEU A 25 1.69 -7.91 16.10
CA LEU A 25 2.64 -6.80 16.02
C LEU A 25 3.13 -6.44 17.43
N GLU A 26 4.36 -6.78 17.72
CA GLU A 26 5.02 -6.37 18.95
C GLU A 26 5.88 -5.14 18.72
N SER A 27 5.73 -4.13 19.58
CA SER A 27 6.58 -2.95 19.58
C SER A 27 7.42 -2.92 20.85
N SER A 28 8.70 -2.60 20.74
CA SER A 28 9.59 -2.43 21.89
C SER A 28 10.42 -1.18 21.74
N SER A 29 10.46 -0.38 22.80
CA SER A 29 11.37 0.76 22.93
C SER A 29 12.76 0.36 23.44
N ILE A 30 12.93 -0.93 23.84
CA ILE A 30 14.20 -1.44 24.38
C ILE A 30 15.13 -1.82 23.22
N PRO A 31 16.28 -1.16 23.03
CA PRO A 31 17.19 -1.44 21.90
C PRO A 31 17.67 -2.89 21.85
N GLN A 32 17.90 -3.51 23.02
CA GLN A 32 18.45 -4.86 23.15
C GLN A 32 17.56 -5.94 22.50
N THR A 33 16.24 -5.71 22.41
CA THR A 33 15.32 -6.66 21.76
C THR A 33 15.57 -6.79 20.27
N LYS A 34 16.20 -5.79 19.64
CA LYS A 34 16.49 -5.73 18.20
C LYS A 34 17.94 -6.09 17.86
N GLY A 35 18.74 -6.51 18.81
CA GLY A 35 20.18 -6.72 18.63
C GLY A 35 20.55 -7.75 17.55
N ARG A 36 19.68 -8.72 17.22
CA ARG A 36 19.91 -9.66 16.10
C ARG A 36 19.75 -8.99 14.74
N VAL A 37 18.71 -8.16 14.60
CA VAL A 37 18.43 -7.42 13.36
C VAL A 37 19.51 -6.36 13.13
N GLU A 38 19.93 -5.66 14.20
CA GLU A 38 20.99 -4.66 14.13
C GLU A 38 22.32 -5.28 13.67
N ARG A 39 22.71 -6.43 14.23
CA ARG A 39 23.91 -7.17 13.80
C ARG A 39 23.82 -7.66 12.36
N LEU A 40 22.66 -8.15 11.94
CA LEU A 40 22.44 -8.53 10.55
C LEU A 40 22.61 -7.34 9.61
N ASN A 41 21.97 -6.21 9.93
CA ASN A 41 22.09 -4.99 9.14
C ASN A 41 23.54 -4.50 9.07
N GLN A 42 24.26 -4.51 10.20
CA GLN A 42 25.69 -4.15 10.23
C GLN A 42 26.53 -5.06 9.35
N THR A 43 26.26 -6.37 9.38
CA THR A 43 26.96 -7.34 8.53
C THR A 43 26.67 -7.10 7.04
N LEU A 44 25.42 -6.86 6.67
CA LEU A 44 25.06 -6.55 5.30
C LEU A 44 25.64 -5.21 4.83
N GLN A 45 25.58 -4.17 5.65
CA GLN A 45 26.17 -2.86 5.34
C GLN A 45 27.69 -2.92 5.10
N SER A 46 28.39 -3.78 5.83
CA SER A 46 29.83 -3.94 5.65
C SER A 46 30.20 -4.81 4.45
N ARG A 47 29.44 -5.86 4.16
CA ARG A 47 29.78 -6.86 3.13
C ARG A 47 29.20 -6.54 1.76
N LEU A 48 27.92 -6.19 1.67
CA LEU A 48 27.25 -6.02 0.40
C LEU A 48 27.91 -5.00 -0.54
N PRO A 49 28.38 -3.83 -0.07
CA PRO A 49 29.09 -2.89 -0.95
C PRO A 49 30.39 -3.45 -1.52
N ILE A 50 31.06 -4.32 -0.77
CA ILE A 50 32.30 -4.97 -1.23
C ILE A 50 31.97 -6.01 -2.31
N GLU A 51 30.97 -6.85 -2.07
CA GLU A 51 30.53 -7.88 -3.02
C GLU A 51 30.04 -7.27 -4.34
N LEU A 52 29.23 -6.20 -4.27
CA LEU A 52 28.78 -5.47 -5.46
C LEU A 52 29.96 -4.88 -6.26
N ARG A 53 30.98 -4.35 -5.57
CA ARG A 53 32.18 -3.81 -6.21
C ARG A 53 33.00 -4.92 -6.87
N LEU A 54 33.17 -6.07 -6.20
CA LEU A 54 33.90 -7.22 -6.75
C LEU A 54 33.17 -7.80 -7.97
N ALA A 55 31.85 -7.77 -7.98
CA ALA A 55 31.03 -8.18 -9.11
C ALA A 55 30.97 -7.14 -10.24
N GLY A 56 31.58 -5.96 -10.08
CA GLY A 56 31.56 -4.89 -11.08
C GLY A 56 30.20 -4.22 -11.27
N ILE A 57 29.32 -4.31 -10.26
CA ILE A 57 27.95 -3.81 -10.33
C ILE A 57 27.90 -2.35 -9.90
N SER A 58 27.34 -1.49 -10.77
CA SER A 58 27.23 -0.04 -10.55
C SER A 58 25.83 0.52 -10.69
N THR A 59 24.84 -0.29 -11.10
CA THR A 59 23.45 0.13 -11.26
C THR A 59 22.52 -0.55 -10.25
N ILE A 60 21.42 0.11 -9.90
CA ILE A 60 20.43 -0.43 -8.95
C ILE A 60 19.77 -1.70 -9.51
N ASP A 61 19.44 -1.72 -10.79
CA ASP A 61 18.78 -2.88 -11.42
C ASP A 61 19.69 -4.11 -11.40
N ALA A 62 20.96 -3.96 -11.80
CA ALA A 62 21.92 -5.05 -11.73
C ALA A 62 22.20 -5.49 -10.27
N ALA A 63 22.17 -4.56 -9.30
CA ALA A 63 22.29 -4.90 -7.89
C ALA A 63 21.10 -5.73 -7.38
N ASN A 64 19.88 -5.40 -7.81
CA ASN A 64 18.68 -6.15 -7.46
C ASN A 64 18.71 -7.59 -8.05
N GLU A 65 19.19 -7.75 -9.27
CA GLU A 65 19.39 -9.09 -9.86
C GLU A 65 20.45 -9.89 -9.08
N PHE A 66 21.58 -9.27 -8.76
CA PHE A 66 22.63 -9.89 -7.97
C PHE A 66 22.16 -10.35 -6.59
N LEU A 67 21.32 -9.56 -5.92
CA LEU A 67 20.77 -9.90 -4.60
C LEU A 67 20.02 -11.23 -4.59
N ASN A 68 19.39 -11.63 -5.68
CA ASN A 68 18.67 -12.90 -5.76
C ASN A 68 19.58 -14.13 -5.56
N SER A 69 20.82 -14.08 -6.04
CA SER A 69 21.82 -15.12 -5.82
C SER A 69 22.58 -14.91 -4.51
N TYR A 70 22.99 -13.69 -4.22
CA TYR A 70 23.73 -13.34 -3.02
C TYR A 70 22.99 -13.70 -1.72
N ILE A 71 21.68 -13.47 -1.65
CA ILE A 71 20.89 -13.82 -0.46
C ILE A 71 20.90 -15.33 -0.21
N LYS A 72 20.87 -16.15 -1.25
CA LYS A 72 20.94 -17.61 -1.10
C LYS A 72 22.28 -18.04 -0.49
N GLU A 73 23.38 -17.58 -1.06
CA GLU A 73 24.72 -17.85 -0.55
C GLU A 73 24.94 -17.30 0.87
N PHE A 74 24.41 -16.10 1.13
CA PHE A 74 24.47 -15.49 2.45
C PHE A 74 23.73 -16.33 3.48
N ASN A 75 22.53 -16.82 3.16
CA ASN A 75 21.73 -17.65 4.04
C ASN A 75 22.40 -19.01 4.27
N GLU A 76 23.03 -19.64 3.27
CA GLU A 76 23.77 -20.88 3.42
C GLU A 76 24.93 -20.73 4.43
N LYS A 77 25.59 -19.56 4.44
CA LYS A 77 26.72 -19.29 5.35
C LYS A 77 26.32 -18.85 6.75
N PHE A 78 25.22 -18.12 6.88
CA PHE A 78 24.89 -17.39 8.12
C PHE A 78 23.51 -17.71 8.72
N ALA A 79 22.62 -18.41 8.02
CA ALA A 79 21.35 -18.82 8.59
C ALA A 79 21.55 -19.87 9.70
N LEU A 80 20.72 -19.75 10.72
CA LEU A 80 20.67 -20.78 11.77
C LEU A 80 20.06 -22.05 11.21
N PRO A 81 20.55 -23.24 11.56
CA PRO A 81 19.94 -24.49 11.15
C PRO A 81 18.54 -24.62 11.74
N LEU A 82 17.54 -24.81 10.89
CA LEU A 82 16.12 -24.92 11.27
C LEU A 82 15.66 -26.38 11.34
N ASN A 83 16.57 -27.33 11.59
CA ASN A 83 16.25 -28.75 11.62
C ASN A 83 15.23 -29.08 12.75
N GLY A 84 14.10 -29.64 12.35
CA GLY A 84 13.06 -30.06 13.29
C GLY A 84 12.10 -28.95 13.77
N ILE A 85 12.24 -27.72 13.32
CA ILE A 85 11.35 -26.63 13.69
C ILE A 85 10.11 -26.67 12.78
N LYS A 86 8.93 -26.78 13.38
CA LYS A 86 7.66 -26.64 12.63
C LYS A 86 7.49 -25.19 12.17
N SER A 87 7.08 -25.02 10.91
CA SER A 87 6.68 -23.72 10.41
C SER A 87 5.47 -23.19 11.20
N VAL A 88 5.55 -21.95 11.64
CA VAL A 88 4.44 -21.22 12.27
C VAL A 88 3.62 -20.42 11.25
N PHE A 89 4.03 -20.44 10.00
CA PHE A 89 3.28 -19.77 8.93
C PHE A 89 2.00 -20.53 8.64
N VAL A 90 0.92 -19.78 8.58
CA VAL A 90 -0.40 -20.28 8.16
C VAL A 90 -0.52 -20.25 6.64
N THR A 91 -1.52 -20.96 6.11
CA THR A 91 -1.82 -20.93 4.68
C THR A 91 -2.11 -19.50 4.23
N GLN A 92 -1.50 -19.09 3.13
CA GLN A 92 -1.68 -17.77 2.57
C GLN A 92 -3.15 -17.58 2.15
N PRO A 93 -3.80 -16.44 2.48
CA PRO A 93 -5.12 -16.10 1.96
C PRO A 93 -5.10 -15.93 0.44
N GLU A 94 -6.27 -15.92 -0.17
CA GLU A 94 -6.42 -15.65 -1.60
C GLU A 94 -5.80 -14.29 -1.99
N ILE A 95 -5.17 -14.25 -3.18
CA ILE A 95 -4.46 -13.07 -3.66
C ILE A 95 -5.35 -11.82 -3.70
N GLU A 96 -6.62 -11.97 -4.05
CA GLU A 96 -7.58 -10.86 -4.07
C GLU A 96 -7.79 -10.26 -2.68
N LYS A 97 -7.92 -11.12 -1.67
CA LYS A 97 -8.03 -10.69 -0.27
C LYS A 97 -6.75 -9.98 0.19
N ILE A 98 -5.58 -10.50 -0.16
CA ILE A 98 -4.29 -9.87 0.17
C ILE A 98 -4.19 -8.49 -0.46
N ASN A 99 -4.57 -8.34 -1.72
CA ASN A 99 -4.55 -7.05 -2.43
C ASN A 99 -5.40 -5.98 -1.73
N LEU A 100 -6.51 -6.37 -1.12
CA LEU A 100 -7.37 -5.45 -0.36
C LEU A 100 -6.85 -5.19 1.05
N ILE A 101 -6.25 -6.17 1.71
CA ILE A 101 -5.66 -6.00 3.04
C ILE A 101 -4.44 -5.07 2.99
N LEU A 102 -3.57 -5.25 1.99
CA LEU A 102 -2.37 -4.43 1.79
C LEU A 102 -2.66 -3.14 0.99
N ALA A 103 -3.91 -2.72 0.92
CA ALA A 103 -4.31 -1.51 0.22
C ALA A 103 -3.93 -0.25 1.00
N VAL A 104 -3.68 0.84 0.27
CA VAL A 104 -3.62 2.18 0.83
C VAL A 104 -5.02 2.75 0.89
N LEU A 105 -5.46 3.13 2.08
CA LEU A 105 -6.79 3.69 2.35
C LEU A 105 -6.68 5.19 2.60
N CYS A 106 -7.56 5.98 1.99
CA CYS A 106 -7.65 7.40 2.30
C CYS A 106 -9.08 7.93 2.09
N GLU A 107 -9.54 8.74 3.04
CA GLU A 107 -10.84 9.40 2.91
C GLU A 107 -10.80 10.45 1.80
N ARG A 108 -11.82 10.47 0.96
CA ARG A 108 -12.03 11.46 -0.10
C ARG A 108 -13.49 11.89 -0.13
N THR A 109 -13.75 12.98 -0.81
CA THR A 109 -15.11 13.50 -1.02
C THR A 109 -15.42 13.57 -2.51
N VAL A 110 -16.67 13.24 -2.84
CA VAL A 110 -17.18 13.37 -4.20
C VAL A 110 -17.28 14.85 -4.57
N ASP A 111 -16.80 15.22 -5.73
CA ASP A 111 -16.85 16.58 -6.25
C ASP A 111 -18.17 16.91 -7.02
N THR A 112 -18.25 18.09 -7.58
CA THR A 112 -19.40 18.54 -8.39
C THR A 112 -19.58 17.75 -9.69
N GLY A 113 -18.53 17.12 -10.20
CA GLY A 113 -18.56 16.26 -11.39
C GLY A 113 -18.77 14.78 -11.05
N HIS A 114 -19.24 14.48 -9.83
CA HIS A 114 -19.43 13.11 -9.33
C HIS A 114 -18.17 12.26 -9.40
N CYS A 115 -16.97 12.89 -9.27
CA CYS A 115 -15.67 12.25 -9.37
C CYS A 115 -14.92 12.35 -8.05
N LEU A 116 -13.90 11.50 -7.91
CA LEU A 116 -12.94 11.54 -6.80
C LEU A 116 -11.61 12.07 -7.28
N ARG A 117 -10.93 12.87 -6.46
CA ARG A 117 -9.57 13.33 -6.74
C ARG A 117 -8.56 12.61 -5.86
N TYR A 118 -7.55 12.01 -6.49
CA TYR A 118 -6.43 11.38 -5.80
C TYR A 118 -5.13 11.56 -6.60
N SER A 119 -4.03 11.96 -5.94
CA SER A 119 -2.72 12.19 -6.58
C SER A 119 -2.78 13.03 -7.86
N ASN A 120 -3.55 14.13 -7.84
CA ASN A 120 -3.79 15.04 -8.97
C ASN A 120 -4.51 14.43 -10.18
N LYS A 121 -5.09 13.25 -10.02
CA LYS A 121 -5.91 12.56 -11.02
C LYS A 121 -7.36 12.54 -10.59
N TYR A 122 -8.25 12.42 -11.55
CA TYR A 122 -9.68 12.30 -11.32
C TYR A 122 -10.16 10.90 -11.68
N TYR A 123 -11.10 10.41 -10.89
CA TYR A 123 -11.63 9.04 -11.03
C TYR A 123 -13.14 9.07 -11.00
N ARG A 124 -13.77 8.34 -11.91
CA ARG A 124 -15.20 8.06 -11.88
C ARG A 124 -15.47 6.72 -11.25
N MET A 125 -16.60 6.61 -10.56
CA MET A 125 -17.04 5.38 -9.92
C MET A 125 -17.86 4.56 -10.90
N LEU A 126 -17.55 3.27 -11.03
CA LEU A 126 -18.22 2.35 -11.94
C LEU A 126 -18.89 1.22 -11.15
N ASP A 127 -20.09 0.85 -11.57
CA ASP A 127 -20.76 -0.35 -11.08
C ASP A 127 -20.14 -1.64 -11.69
N SER A 128 -20.67 -2.79 -11.32
CA SER A 128 -20.24 -4.09 -11.83
C SER A 128 -20.51 -4.28 -13.34
N LYS A 129 -21.33 -3.43 -13.94
CA LYS A 129 -21.66 -3.44 -15.38
C LYS A 129 -20.87 -2.38 -16.16
N GLY A 130 -20.03 -1.59 -15.49
CA GLY A 130 -19.24 -0.53 -16.09
C GLY A 130 -20.00 0.79 -16.28
N HIS A 131 -21.19 0.96 -15.70
CA HIS A 131 -21.91 2.22 -15.74
C HIS A 131 -21.42 3.16 -14.63
N GLN A 132 -21.33 4.46 -14.96
CA GLN A 132 -20.93 5.47 -13.97
C GLN A 132 -22.02 5.62 -12.89
N ILE A 133 -21.57 5.59 -11.65
CA ILE A 133 -22.41 5.86 -10.47
C ILE A 133 -22.23 7.31 -10.05
N HIS A 134 -23.35 7.95 -9.67
CA HIS A 134 -23.38 9.34 -9.27
C HIS A 134 -23.78 9.49 -7.80
N TYR A 135 -22.88 10.02 -7.01
CA TYR A 135 -23.14 10.42 -5.62
C TYR A 135 -23.20 11.93 -5.49
N ARG A 136 -23.92 12.41 -4.50
CA ARG A 136 -24.04 13.84 -4.22
C ARG A 136 -22.66 14.41 -3.85
N LYS A 137 -22.39 15.66 -4.30
CA LYS A 137 -21.22 16.42 -3.88
C LYS A 137 -21.06 16.42 -2.36
N GLY A 138 -19.84 16.21 -1.88
CA GLY A 138 -19.53 16.17 -0.45
C GLY A 138 -19.74 14.79 0.21
N THR A 139 -20.27 13.78 -0.51
CA THR A 139 -20.33 12.42 0.02
C THR A 139 -18.92 11.94 0.34
N LYS A 140 -18.71 11.51 1.59
CA LYS A 140 -17.45 10.93 2.03
C LYS A 140 -17.35 9.49 1.56
N VAL A 141 -16.21 9.14 1.03
CA VAL A 141 -15.92 7.81 0.52
C VAL A 141 -14.50 7.41 0.92
N MET A 142 -14.27 6.13 1.14
CA MET A 142 -12.94 5.58 1.31
C MET A 142 -12.36 5.22 -0.05
N PHE A 143 -11.33 5.95 -0.48
CA PHE A 143 -10.54 5.59 -1.66
C PHE A 143 -9.58 4.47 -1.30
N ILE A 144 -9.56 3.40 -2.09
CA ILE A 144 -8.78 2.19 -1.86
C ILE A 144 -7.86 1.98 -3.06
N ARG A 145 -6.55 2.10 -2.83
CA ARG A 145 -5.55 1.68 -3.81
C ARG A 145 -5.04 0.31 -3.42
N ALA A 146 -5.53 -0.73 -4.08
CA ALA A 146 -5.14 -2.10 -3.83
C ALA A 146 -3.65 -2.33 -4.14
N PHE A 147 -3.05 -3.36 -3.54
CA PHE A 147 -1.63 -3.66 -3.69
C PHE A 147 -1.24 -3.96 -5.14
N ASN A 148 -2.13 -4.55 -5.93
CA ASN A 148 -1.94 -4.76 -7.37
C ASN A 148 -2.09 -3.49 -8.23
N GLY A 149 -2.27 -2.32 -7.62
CA GLY A 149 -2.42 -1.03 -8.28
C GLY A 149 -3.83 -0.70 -8.75
N ARG A 150 -4.79 -1.62 -8.68
CA ARG A 150 -6.20 -1.33 -8.97
C ARG A 150 -6.78 -0.39 -7.93
N GLN A 151 -7.75 0.40 -8.36
CA GLN A 151 -8.35 1.43 -7.52
C GLN A 151 -9.85 1.17 -7.36
N TYR A 152 -10.31 1.34 -6.13
CA TYR A 152 -11.70 1.16 -5.76
C TYR A 152 -12.11 2.29 -4.82
N CYS A 153 -13.40 2.45 -4.62
CA CYS A 153 -13.91 3.23 -3.49
C CYS A 153 -14.98 2.45 -2.74
N CYS A 154 -15.03 2.67 -1.44
CA CYS A 154 -16.07 2.16 -0.58
C CYS A 154 -16.94 3.34 -0.11
N VAL A 155 -18.25 3.21 -0.25
CA VAL A 155 -19.25 4.20 0.18
C VAL A 155 -20.09 3.59 1.29
N ASN A 156 -20.29 4.36 2.37
CA ASN A 156 -21.06 3.92 3.56
C ASN A 156 -20.63 2.57 4.15
N ASP A 157 -19.35 2.23 4.04
CA ASP A 157 -18.75 0.97 4.53
C ASP A 157 -19.39 -0.32 3.97
N LYS A 158 -20.11 -0.22 2.86
CA LYS A 158 -20.86 -1.35 2.27
C LYS A 158 -20.61 -1.48 0.77
N ASP A 159 -20.76 -0.39 0.05
CA ASP A 159 -20.79 -0.42 -1.41
C ASP A 159 -19.39 -0.18 -1.97
N ILE A 160 -18.84 -1.18 -2.68
CA ILE A 160 -17.52 -1.09 -3.29
C ILE A 160 -17.69 -0.94 -4.80
N TYR A 161 -17.06 0.10 -5.36
CA TYR A 161 -17.08 0.43 -6.77
C TYR A 161 -15.66 0.44 -7.33
N ALA A 162 -15.50 -0.01 -8.57
CA ALA A 162 -14.27 0.16 -9.31
C ALA A 162 -14.08 1.63 -9.69
N LEU A 163 -12.83 2.08 -9.70
CA LEU A 163 -12.49 3.44 -10.11
C LEU A 163 -11.78 3.41 -11.45
N GLU A 164 -12.21 4.27 -12.36
CA GLU A 164 -11.57 4.50 -13.64
C GLU A 164 -11.00 5.91 -13.70
N GLU A 165 -9.74 6.00 -14.10
CA GLU A 165 -9.06 7.29 -14.26
C GLU A 165 -9.64 8.03 -15.46
N ILE A 166 -9.90 9.33 -15.27
CA ILE A 166 -10.32 10.24 -16.34
C ILE A 166 -9.05 10.95 -16.82
N PRO A 167 -8.54 10.66 -18.03
CA PRO A 167 -7.25 11.18 -18.50
C PRO A 167 -7.27 12.71 -18.68
N GLU A 168 -8.39 13.27 -19.09
CA GLU A 168 -8.60 14.72 -19.19
C GLU A 168 -9.96 15.09 -18.63
N ARG A 169 -9.97 16.01 -17.68
CA ARG A 169 -11.22 16.63 -17.22
C ARG A 169 -11.43 17.89 -18.03
N GLU A 170 -12.51 17.98 -18.77
CA GLU A 170 -12.95 19.23 -19.36
C GLU A 170 -13.22 20.23 -18.24
N THR A 171 -12.31 21.16 -18.05
CA THR A 171 -12.39 22.19 -16.99
C THR A 171 -13.35 23.32 -17.34
N LYS A 172 -13.76 23.40 -18.59
CA LYS A 172 -14.74 24.38 -19.09
C LYS A 172 -15.74 23.69 -20.00
N SER A 173 -17.02 23.96 -19.79
CA SER A 173 -18.05 23.63 -20.77
C SER A 173 -17.80 24.46 -22.03
N LYS A 174 -17.55 23.78 -23.14
CA LYS A 174 -17.40 24.44 -24.44
C LYS A 174 -18.67 25.21 -24.90
N ASN A 175 -19.78 25.07 -24.15
CA ASN A 175 -21.08 25.63 -24.47
C ASN A 175 -21.38 26.96 -23.74
N ILE A 176 -20.44 27.50 -22.94
CA ILE A 176 -20.66 28.76 -22.20
C ILE A 176 -20.05 29.96 -22.91
N ASP A 177 -19.24 29.76 -23.92
CA ASP A 177 -18.66 30.82 -24.74
C ASP A 177 -19.48 31.09 -26.03
N ILE A 178 -20.81 31.01 -25.95
CA ILE A 178 -21.63 31.65 -26.99
C ILE A 178 -21.56 33.12 -26.69
N GLU A 179 -20.70 33.82 -27.41
CA GLU A 179 -20.70 35.27 -27.47
C GLU A 179 -22.11 35.75 -27.86
N TYR A 180 -22.78 36.37 -26.90
CA TYR A 180 -23.92 37.20 -27.20
C TYR A 180 -23.35 38.43 -27.91
N THR A 181 -23.31 38.39 -29.23
CA THR A 181 -23.20 39.62 -30.04
C THR A 181 -24.53 40.36 -29.92
N PRO A 182 -24.49 41.65 -29.53
CA PRO A 182 -25.68 42.44 -29.34
C PRO A 182 -26.42 42.69 -30.66
#